data_2b14725751670a586d0096a3efe23ee4
#
_entry.id   2b14725751670a586d0096a3efe23ee4
#
_cell.length_a   1.000
_cell.length_b   1.000
_cell.length_c   1.000
_cell.angle_alpha   90.00
_cell.angle_beta   90.00
_cell.angle_gamma   90.00
#
_symmetry.space_group_name_H-M   'P 1'
#
loop_
_entity.id
_entity.type
_entity.pdbx_description
1 polymer ?
#
loop_
_entity_poly.entity_id
_entity_poly.type
_entity_poly.pdbx_seq_one_letter_code
_entity_poly.pdbx_strand_id
1 'polypeptide(L)'
;GLAEGVGEWAFYGAVVLIVLALLKRFPYRYFFKTHRLLALVYLALAFHSIVLMKFAYWDGALGPVMAVLIAGGTASAFVSLFRKVGQGRRAVGVIDELFLHEDNRVLKVAVTLKSRWPGHEAGQFAFVTFDRDEGPHPFTISSAWEGDGRLLFLIKGLGDYTNTLPATLKV
;
A
#
# COMPACT_ATOMS: atom_id res chain seq x y z
N GLY A 1 -4.00 34.55 -3.68
CA GLY A 1 -3.75 34.20 -5.10
C GLY A 1 -3.99 32.71 -5.37
N LEU A 2 -3.82 32.25 -6.64
CA LEU A 2 -4.13 30.87 -7.05
C LEU A 2 -3.36 29.83 -6.22
N ALA A 3 -2.08 30.05 -5.99
CA ALA A 3 -1.25 29.11 -5.23
C ALA A 3 -1.68 29.00 -3.75
N GLU A 4 -2.13 30.08 -3.14
CA GLU A 4 -2.67 30.11 -1.78
C GLU A 4 -3.97 29.28 -1.71
N GLY A 5 -4.91 29.53 -2.63
CA GLY A 5 -6.15 28.76 -2.69
C GLY A 5 -5.93 27.25 -2.95
N VAL A 6 -4.98 26.91 -3.83
CA VAL A 6 -4.60 25.49 -4.06
C VAL A 6 -4.07 24.86 -2.78
N GLY A 7 -3.21 25.56 -2.02
CA GLY A 7 -2.68 25.08 -0.75
C GLY A 7 -3.76 24.88 0.31
N GLU A 8 -4.68 25.82 0.44
CA GLU A 8 -5.80 25.74 1.37
C GLU A 8 -6.71 24.54 1.11
N TRP A 9 -7.17 24.37 -0.13
CA TRP A 9 -7.99 23.21 -0.51
C TRP A 9 -7.25 21.87 -0.38
N ALA A 10 -5.96 21.86 -0.73
CA ALA A 10 -5.12 20.69 -0.55
C ALA A 10 -4.97 20.31 0.93
N PHE A 11 -4.84 21.31 1.83
CA PHE A 11 -4.80 21.07 3.26
C PHE A 11 -6.10 20.45 3.79
N TYR A 12 -7.25 21.00 3.44
CA TYR A 12 -8.54 20.40 3.84
C TYR A 12 -8.72 19.00 3.27
N GLY A 13 -8.32 18.78 2.01
CA GLY A 13 -8.31 17.46 1.41
C GLY A 13 -7.42 16.47 2.17
N ALA A 14 -6.22 16.90 2.59
CA ALA A 14 -5.34 16.09 3.41
C ALA A 14 -5.99 15.69 4.74
N VAL A 15 -6.58 16.66 5.45
CA VAL A 15 -7.26 16.40 6.73
C VAL A 15 -8.37 15.38 6.57
N VAL A 16 -9.23 15.54 5.57
CA VAL A 16 -10.33 14.60 5.30
C VAL A 16 -9.78 13.19 5.01
N LEU A 17 -8.77 13.07 4.13
CA LEU A 17 -8.19 11.77 3.77
C LEU A 17 -7.49 11.10 4.96
N ILE A 18 -6.82 11.87 5.83
CA ILE A 18 -6.19 11.35 7.05
C ILE A 18 -7.26 10.87 8.03
N VAL A 19 -8.32 11.64 8.25
CA VAL A 19 -9.43 11.23 9.12
C VAL A 19 -10.05 9.93 8.62
N LEU A 20 -10.33 9.82 7.31
CA LEU A 20 -10.85 8.58 6.72
C LEU A 20 -9.90 7.40 6.92
N ALA A 21 -8.59 7.62 6.80
CA ALA A 21 -7.59 6.58 7.02
C ALA A 21 -7.51 6.09 8.48
N LEU A 22 -7.86 6.93 9.44
CA LEU A 22 -7.85 6.61 10.88
C LEU A 22 -9.16 5.96 11.37
N LEU A 23 -10.24 6.05 10.58
CA LEU A 23 -11.53 5.46 10.95
C LEU A 23 -11.50 3.93 10.79
N LYS A 24 -11.52 3.20 11.90
CA LYS A 24 -11.51 1.73 11.95
C LYS A 24 -12.67 1.07 11.17
N ARG A 25 -13.81 1.78 11.00
CA ARG A 25 -14.98 1.29 10.26
C ARG A 25 -14.93 1.58 8.76
N PHE A 26 -13.88 2.28 8.28
CA PHE A 26 -13.76 2.59 6.86
C PHE A 26 -13.38 1.32 6.08
N PRO A 27 -14.17 0.89 5.07
CA PRO A 27 -13.93 -0.38 4.37
C PRO A 27 -12.56 -0.37 3.66
N TYR A 28 -11.80 -1.44 3.87
CA TYR A 28 -10.42 -1.56 3.38
C TYR A 28 -10.30 -1.41 1.85
N ARG A 29 -11.29 -1.90 1.09
CA ARG A 29 -11.35 -1.75 -0.38
C ARG A 29 -11.31 -0.29 -0.86
N TYR A 30 -11.83 0.65 -0.06
CA TYR A 30 -11.80 2.08 -0.36
C TYR A 30 -10.54 2.76 0.18
N PHE A 31 -9.95 2.21 1.23
CA PHE A 31 -8.74 2.75 1.84
C PHE A 31 -7.62 2.96 0.81
N PHE A 32 -7.30 1.96 -0.01
CA PHE A 32 -6.28 2.09 -1.04
C PHE A 32 -6.60 3.16 -2.09
N LYS A 33 -7.88 3.31 -2.44
CA LYS A 33 -8.32 4.31 -3.42
C LYS A 33 -8.17 5.72 -2.84
N THR A 34 -8.67 5.94 -1.63
CA THR A 34 -8.61 7.25 -0.95
C THR A 34 -7.18 7.60 -0.54
N HIS A 35 -6.44 6.63 0.00
CA HIS A 35 -5.05 6.86 0.41
C HIS A 35 -4.16 7.27 -0.77
N ARG A 36 -4.42 6.74 -1.95
CA ARG A 36 -3.70 7.17 -3.17
C ARG A 36 -3.98 8.62 -3.57
N LEU A 37 -5.13 9.18 -3.19
CA LEU A 37 -5.43 10.60 -3.44
C LEU A 37 -4.49 11.52 -2.64
N LEU A 38 -3.86 11.06 -1.57
CA LEU A 38 -2.82 11.80 -0.88
C LEU A 38 -1.64 12.16 -1.79
N ALA A 39 -1.39 11.38 -2.84
CA ALA A 39 -0.38 11.74 -3.83
C ALA A 39 -0.77 12.99 -4.64
N LEU A 40 -2.06 13.18 -4.96
CA LEU A 40 -2.55 14.41 -5.60
C LEU A 40 -2.47 15.59 -4.65
N VAL A 41 -2.85 15.38 -3.39
CA VAL A 41 -2.72 16.40 -2.33
C VAL A 41 -1.27 16.82 -2.17
N TYR A 42 -0.34 15.85 -2.15
CA TYR A 42 1.10 16.14 -2.10
C TYR A 42 1.54 17.01 -3.30
N LEU A 43 1.13 16.68 -4.53
CA LEU A 43 1.50 17.47 -5.71
C LEU A 43 0.96 18.90 -5.65
N ALA A 44 -0.26 19.08 -5.13
CA ALA A 44 -0.85 20.40 -4.93
C ALA A 44 -0.09 21.21 -3.86
N LEU A 45 0.29 20.57 -2.75
CA LEU A 45 1.11 21.20 -1.71
C LEU A 45 2.54 21.50 -2.16
N ALA A 46 3.14 20.61 -2.98
CA ALA A 46 4.45 20.85 -3.59
C ALA A 46 4.41 22.09 -4.52
N PHE A 47 3.40 22.18 -5.36
CA PHE A 47 3.16 23.37 -6.20
C PHE A 47 2.99 24.64 -5.34
N HIS A 48 2.12 24.59 -4.33
CA HIS A 48 1.92 25.69 -3.38
C HIS A 48 3.24 26.15 -2.74
N SER A 49 4.05 25.17 -2.25
CA SER A 49 5.32 25.45 -1.60
C SER A 49 6.34 26.09 -2.56
N ILE A 50 6.48 25.57 -3.78
CA ILE A 50 7.42 26.08 -4.77
C ILE A 50 7.06 27.53 -5.16
N VAL A 51 5.78 27.80 -5.39
CA VAL A 51 5.33 29.11 -5.89
C VAL A 51 5.42 30.19 -4.82
N LEU A 52 5.17 29.84 -3.54
CA LEU A 52 5.15 30.81 -2.46
C LEU A 52 6.47 30.90 -1.69
N MET A 53 7.43 30.03 -1.95
CA MET A 53 8.74 30.06 -1.29
C MET A 53 9.53 31.28 -1.76
N LYS A 54 10.04 32.07 -0.81
CA LYS A 54 10.89 33.21 -1.11
C LYS A 54 12.22 32.76 -1.71
N PHE A 55 12.74 33.49 -2.69
CA PHE A 55 14.01 33.18 -3.35
C PHE A 55 15.20 33.06 -2.38
N ALA A 56 15.21 33.84 -1.29
CA ALA A 56 16.25 33.78 -0.27
C ALA A 56 16.40 32.39 0.39
N TYR A 57 15.37 31.55 0.39
CA TYR A 57 15.47 30.19 0.91
C TYR A 57 16.15 29.22 -0.08
N TRP A 58 16.17 29.58 -1.38
CA TRP A 58 16.87 28.80 -2.41
C TRP A 58 18.37 29.03 -2.45
N ASP A 59 18.82 30.21 -2.04
CA ASP A 59 20.26 30.60 -2.09
C ASP A 59 21.09 29.98 -0.96
N GLY A 60 20.44 29.44 0.08
CA GLY A 60 21.13 28.83 1.23
C GLY A 60 21.23 27.32 1.17
N ALA A 61 21.80 26.71 2.19
CA ALA A 61 21.90 25.25 2.34
C ALA A 61 20.51 24.55 2.36
N LEU A 62 19.46 25.28 2.72
CA LEU A 62 18.08 24.75 2.76
C LEU A 62 17.53 24.49 1.35
N GLY A 63 17.92 25.29 0.35
CA GLY A 63 17.42 25.18 -1.03
C GLY A 63 17.68 23.80 -1.65
N PRO A 64 18.92 23.29 -1.71
CA PRO A 64 19.21 21.95 -2.24
C PRO A 64 18.46 20.82 -1.51
N VAL A 65 18.34 20.91 -0.18
CA VAL A 65 17.62 19.92 0.63
C VAL A 65 16.14 19.91 0.23
N MET A 66 15.52 21.07 0.16
CA MET A 66 14.10 21.20 -0.25
C MET A 66 13.89 20.72 -1.69
N ALA A 67 14.79 21.05 -2.61
CA ALA A 67 14.73 20.59 -3.99
C ALA A 67 14.75 19.06 -4.09
N VAL A 68 15.65 18.38 -3.37
CA VAL A 68 15.75 16.92 -3.34
C VAL A 68 14.47 16.29 -2.75
N LEU A 69 13.96 16.84 -1.64
CA LEU A 69 12.73 16.32 -1.00
C LEU A 69 11.51 16.50 -1.91
N ILE A 70 11.35 17.68 -2.53
CA ILE A 70 10.24 17.94 -3.45
C ILE A 70 10.34 17.05 -4.69
N ALA A 71 11.53 16.93 -5.29
CA ALA A 71 11.74 16.08 -6.47
C ALA A 71 11.49 14.60 -6.15
N GLY A 72 12.05 14.08 -5.06
CA GLY A 72 11.85 12.71 -4.61
C GLY A 72 10.39 12.40 -4.27
N GLY A 73 9.73 13.30 -3.54
CA GLY A 73 8.31 13.19 -3.22
C GLY A 73 7.43 13.25 -4.47
N THR A 74 7.74 14.14 -5.43
CA THR A 74 7.02 14.24 -6.71
C THR A 74 7.15 12.96 -7.52
N ALA A 75 8.36 12.41 -7.65
CA ALA A 75 8.59 11.14 -8.32
C ALA A 75 7.79 10.00 -7.64
N SER A 76 7.82 9.94 -6.32
CA SER A 76 7.06 8.95 -5.52
C SER A 76 5.54 9.11 -5.70
N ALA A 77 5.03 10.34 -5.76
CA ALA A 77 3.63 10.62 -6.00
C ALA A 77 3.19 10.10 -7.38
N PHE A 78 3.97 10.32 -8.44
CA PHE A 78 3.68 9.78 -9.75
C PHE A 78 3.69 8.25 -9.77
N VAL A 79 4.70 7.60 -9.16
CA VAL A 79 4.75 6.14 -9.04
C VAL A 79 3.48 5.61 -8.34
N SER A 80 3.05 6.28 -7.27
CA SER A 80 1.84 5.92 -6.52
C SER A 80 0.55 6.09 -7.34
N LEU A 81 0.40 7.23 -8.04
CA LEU A 81 -0.78 7.53 -8.87
C LEU A 81 -0.95 6.52 -10.01
N PHE A 82 0.14 6.13 -10.67
CA PHE A 82 0.10 5.18 -11.78
C PHE A 82 0.11 3.70 -11.35
N ARG A 83 -0.03 3.41 -10.06
CA ARG A 83 -0.03 2.04 -9.50
C ARG A 83 1.22 1.22 -9.85
N LYS A 84 2.37 1.87 -10.02
CA LYS A 84 3.63 1.21 -10.37
C LYS A 84 4.40 0.66 -9.16
N VAL A 85 3.87 0.90 -7.95
CA VAL A 85 4.49 0.40 -6.71
C VAL A 85 4.50 -1.13 -6.73
N GLY A 86 5.67 -1.71 -6.57
CA GLY A 86 5.86 -3.17 -6.47
C GLY A 86 5.59 -3.97 -7.74
N GLN A 87 5.39 -3.35 -8.92
CA GLN A 87 5.10 -4.09 -10.15
C GLN A 87 6.19 -5.09 -10.55
N GLY A 88 7.46 -4.72 -10.37
CA GLY A 88 8.60 -5.60 -10.67
C GLY A 88 8.79 -6.76 -9.69
N ARG A 89 8.03 -6.81 -8.60
CA ARG A 89 8.08 -7.85 -7.57
C ARG A 89 6.77 -8.62 -7.43
N ARG A 90 5.92 -8.60 -8.45
CA ARG A 90 4.67 -9.35 -8.45
C ARG A 90 4.93 -10.78 -8.87
N ALA A 91 4.37 -11.72 -8.10
CA ALA A 91 4.34 -13.13 -8.43
C ALA A 91 2.88 -13.62 -8.51
N VAL A 92 2.63 -14.58 -9.37
CA VAL A 92 1.34 -15.26 -9.47
C VAL A 92 1.52 -16.66 -8.92
N GLY A 93 0.57 -17.11 -8.12
CA GLY A 93 0.56 -18.44 -7.53
C GLY A 93 -0.81 -19.10 -7.63
N VAL A 94 -0.83 -20.37 -7.31
CA VAL A 94 -2.04 -21.19 -7.19
C VAL A 94 -2.12 -21.69 -5.75
N ILE A 95 -3.30 -21.72 -5.20
CA ILE A 95 -3.55 -22.28 -3.87
C ILE A 95 -3.52 -23.81 -4.00
N ASP A 96 -2.63 -24.45 -3.26
CA ASP A 96 -2.50 -25.91 -3.25
C ASP A 96 -3.21 -26.56 -2.07
N GLU A 97 -3.30 -25.83 -0.95
CA GLU A 97 -3.85 -26.36 0.28
C GLU A 97 -4.56 -25.24 1.06
N LEU A 98 -5.73 -25.58 1.57
CA LEU A 98 -6.51 -24.78 2.50
C LEU A 98 -6.86 -25.62 3.71
N PHE A 99 -6.56 -25.12 4.90
CA PHE A 99 -6.93 -25.77 6.16
C PHE A 99 -7.36 -24.74 7.19
N LEU A 100 -8.59 -24.88 7.70
CA LEU A 100 -9.12 -23.99 8.74
C LEU A 100 -8.91 -24.61 10.12
N HIS A 101 -8.13 -23.96 10.96
CA HIS A 101 -8.04 -24.25 12.38
C HIS A 101 -9.22 -23.57 13.09
N GLU A 102 -10.27 -24.31 13.38
CA GLU A 102 -11.52 -23.77 13.93
C GLU A 102 -11.37 -23.21 15.34
N ASP A 103 -10.52 -23.83 16.17
CA ASP A 103 -10.25 -23.48 17.55
C ASP A 103 -9.78 -22.01 17.71
N ASN A 104 -8.96 -21.53 16.79
CA ASN A 104 -8.39 -20.18 16.83
C ASN A 104 -8.75 -19.31 15.62
N ARG A 105 -9.60 -19.82 14.70
CA ARG A 105 -10.03 -19.17 13.46
C ARG A 105 -8.84 -18.73 12.58
N VAL A 106 -7.84 -19.58 12.45
CA VAL A 106 -6.69 -19.35 11.57
C VAL A 106 -6.84 -20.20 10.33
N LEU A 107 -6.86 -19.57 9.17
CA LEU A 107 -6.83 -20.22 7.86
C LEU A 107 -5.37 -20.40 7.41
N LYS A 108 -4.93 -21.63 7.25
CA LYS A 108 -3.68 -21.99 6.58
C LYS A 108 -3.91 -21.96 5.08
N VAL A 109 -3.12 -21.18 4.36
CA VAL A 109 -3.15 -21.07 2.90
C VAL A 109 -1.75 -21.40 2.37
N ALA A 110 -1.60 -22.53 1.68
CA ALA A 110 -0.36 -22.86 0.98
C ALA A 110 -0.51 -22.50 -0.51
N VAL A 111 0.50 -21.86 -1.06
CA VAL A 111 0.51 -21.33 -2.43
C VAL A 111 1.78 -21.79 -3.12
N THR A 112 1.65 -22.38 -4.33
CA THR A 112 2.77 -22.61 -5.24
C THR A 112 2.84 -21.47 -6.26
N LEU A 113 3.99 -20.80 -6.31
CA LEU A 113 4.25 -19.71 -7.25
C LEU A 113 4.47 -20.23 -8.65
N LYS A 114 3.83 -19.63 -9.63
CA LYS A 114 3.96 -19.94 -11.07
C LYS A 114 4.86 -18.96 -11.81
N SER A 115 5.33 -17.93 -11.12
CA SER A 115 6.21 -16.92 -11.67
C SER A 115 7.44 -16.76 -10.78
N ARG A 116 8.47 -16.08 -11.33
CA ARG A 116 9.73 -15.84 -10.60
C ARG A 116 9.50 -15.08 -9.30
N TRP A 117 10.07 -15.59 -8.24
CA TRP A 117 10.13 -14.98 -6.93
C TRP A 117 11.58 -14.87 -6.46
N PRO A 118 12.02 -13.70 -5.97
CA PRO A 118 13.41 -13.53 -5.53
C PRO A 118 13.72 -14.17 -4.17
N GLY A 119 12.72 -14.74 -3.50
CA GLY A 119 12.83 -15.19 -2.13
C GLY A 119 12.29 -14.19 -1.12
N HIS A 120 12.31 -14.59 0.14
CA HIS A 120 11.95 -13.76 1.28
C HIS A 120 12.74 -14.19 2.53
N GLU A 121 12.77 -13.31 3.50
CA GLU A 121 13.36 -13.54 4.83
C GLU A 121 12.27 -13.67 5.89
N ALA A 122 12.60 -14.29 7.01
CA ALA A 122 11.67 -14.46 8.12
C ALA A 122 11.14 -13.10 8.61
N GLY A 123 9.83 -13.01 8.85
CA GLY A 123 9.15 -11.80 9.30
C GLY A 123 8.72 -10.85 8.18
N GLN A 124 9.07 -11.11 6.93
CA GLN A 124 8.54 -10.34 5.80
C GLN A 124 7.07 -10.67 5.53
N PHE A 125 6.37 -9.73 4.91
CA PHE A 125 4.99 -9.90 4.47
C PHE A 125 4.86 -9.66 2.96
N ALA A 126 3.82 -10.21 2.38
CA ALA A 126 3.43 -9.97 1.00
C ALA A 126 2.05 -9.32 0.95
N PHE A 127 1.85 -8.42 -0.02
CA PHE A 127 0.51 -7.99 -0.39
C PHE A 127 -0.12 -9.03 -1.29
N VAL A 128 -1.05 -9.82 -0.76
CA VAL A 128 -1.74 -10.89 -1.48
C VAL A 128 -3.12 -10.43 -1.91
N THR A 129 -3.47 -10.69 -3.16
CA THR A 129 -4.80 -10.42 -3.72
C THR A 129 -5.46 -11.76 -4.04
N PHE A 130 -6.40 -12.19 -3.21
CA PHE A 130 -7.25 -13.35 -3.49
C PHE A 130 -8.49 -12.94 -4.30
N ASP A 131 -8.99 -11.72 -4.07
CA ASP A 131 -10.11 -11.12 -4.79
C ASP A 131 -9.69 -9.76 -5.36
N ARG A 132 -9.98 -9.53 -6.65
CA ARG A 132 -9.63 -8.28 -7.35
C ARG A 132 -10.45 -7.09 -6.89
N ASP A 133 -11.70 -7.31 -6.49
CA ASP A 133 -12.59 -6.24 -6.06
C ASP A 133 -12.24 -5.75 -4.65
N GLU A 134 -11.79 -6.66 -3.80
CA GLU A 134 -11.30 -6.32 -2.46
C GLU A 134 -9.90 -5.70 -2.49
N GLY A 135 -9.03 -6.20 -3.37
CA GLY A 135 -7.68 -5.69 -3.54
C GLY A 135 -6.61 -6.40 -2.68
N PRO A 136 -5.39 -5.82 -2.61
CA PRO A 136 -4.27 -6.46 -1.94
C PRO A 136 -4.32 -6.27 -0.42
N HIS A 137 -4.17 -7.34 0.34
CA HIS A 137 -4.04 -7.34 1.81
C HIS A 137 -2.64 -7.79 2.23
N PRO A 138 -2.05 -7.17 3.28
CA PRO A 138 -0.76 -7.58 3.79
C PRO A 138 -0.91 -8.84 4.67
N PHE A 139 -0.25 -9.92 4.28
CA PHE A 139 -0.15 -11.13 5.09
C PHE A 139 1.31 -11.50 5.34
N THR A 140 1.65 -11.83 6.58
CA THR A 140 2.97 -12.31 6.93
C THR A 140 3.24 -13.66 6.26
N ILE A 141 4.39 -13.80 5.63
CA ILE A 141 4.84 -15.07 5.07
C ILE A 141 5.29 -15.96 6.23
N SER A 142 4.63 -17.10 6.39
CA SER A 142 4.79 -17.99 7.55
C SER A 142 5.69 -19.21 7.24
N SER A 143 6.20 -19.35 6.01
CA SER A 143 7.19 -20.34 5.62
C SER A 143 8.59 -19.76 5.58
N ALA A 144 9.62 -20.59 5.79
CA ALA A 144 10.97 -20.30 5.34
C ALA A 144 11.01 -20.29 3.79
N TRP A 145 12.03 -19.68 3.21
CA TRP A 145 12.28 -19.76 1.79
C TRP A 145 13.30 -20.87 1.49
N GLU A 146 12.87 -21.89 0.78
CA GLU A 146 13.70 -23.05 0.41
C GLU A 146 14.02 -23.08 -1.09
N GLY A 147 13.58 -22.08 -1.85
CA GLY A 147 13.79 -22.00 -3.30
C GLY A 147 12.83 -22.87 -4.11
N ASP A 148 11.84 -23.50 -3.47
CA ASP A 148 10.88 -24.45 -4.04
C ASP A 148 9.64 -23.76 -4.65
N GLY A 149 9.53 -22.44 -4.53
CA GLY A 149 8.39 -21.67 -5.01
C GLY A 149 7.15 -21.77 -4.12
N ARG A 150 7.24 -22.34 -2.92
CA ARG A 150 6.10 -22.48 -2.00
C ARG A 150 6.08 -21.36 -0.96
N LEU A 151 4.91 -20.81 -0.73
CA LEU A 151 4.63 -19.83 0.33
C LEU A 151 3.49 -20.34 1.20
N LEU A 152 3.63 -20.10 2.51
CA LEU A 152 2.60 -20.39 3.49
C LEU A 152 2.13 -19.10 4.16
N PHE A 153 0.83 -18.96 4.27
CA PHE A 153 0.20 -17.87 5.04
C PHE A 153 -0.69 -18.46 6.13
N LEU A 154 -0.58 -17.91 7.34
CA LEU A 154 -1.47 -18.19 8.45
C LEU A 154 -2.34 -16.95 8.70
N ILE A 155 -3.57 -16.99 8.21
CA ILE A 155 -4.47 -15.85 8.18
C ILE A 155 -5.50 -15.97 9.29
N LYS A 156 -5.42 -15.08 10.28
CA LYS A 156 -6.42 -15.01 11.34
C LYS A 156 -7.64 -14.20 10.91
N GLY A 157 -8.83 -14.71 11.20
CA GLY A 157 -10.09 -14.01 10.96
C GLY A 157 -10.26 -12.86 11.96
N LEU A 158 -9.82 -11.65 11.59
CA LEU A 158 -9.87 -10.45 12.43
C LEU A 158 -10.82 -9.36 11.94
N GLY A 159 -11.21 -9.41 10.68
CA GLY A 159 -12.05 -8.40 10.04
C GLY A 159 -13.00 -9.01 9.03
N ASP A 160 -13.86 -8.19 8.43
CA ASP A 160 -14.92 -8.63 7.52
C ASP A 160 -14.37 -9.53 6.42
N TYR A 161 -13.35 -9.07 5.71
CA TYR A 161 -12.75 -9.82 4.61
C TYR A 161 -12.06 -11.12 5.05
N THR A 162 -11.22 -11.08 6.08
CA THR A 162 -10.50 -12.27 6.52
C THR A 162 -11.40 -13.36 7.10
N ASN A 163 -12.56 -12.99 7.62
CA ASN A 163 -13.58 -13.94 8.07
C ASN A 163 -14.32 -14.64 6.91
N THR A 164 -14.35 -14.06 5.70
CA THR A 164 -14.99 -14.69 4.54
C THR A 164 -14.07 -15.65 3.78
N LEU A 165 -12.74 -15.53 3.95
CA LEU A 165 -11.77 -16.31 3.20
C LEU A 165 -11.98 -17.84 3.27
N PRO A 166 -12.31 -18.45 4.44
CA PRO A 166 -12.53 -19.89 4.50
C PRO A 166 -13.68 -20.38 3.62
N ALA A 167 -14.68 -19.53 3.38
CA ALA A 167 -15.83 -19.87 2.56
C ALA A 167 -15.64 -19.54 1.06
N THR A 168 -14.75 -18.60 0.76
CA THR A 168 -14.58 -18.05 -0.61
C THR A 168 -13.40 -18.61 -1.36
N LEU A 169 -12.31 -18.98 -0.66
CA LEU A 169 -11.15 -19.57 -1.30
C LEU A 169 -11.39 -21.03 -1.67
N LYS A 170 -10.78 -21.45 -2.77
CA LYS A 170 -10.80 -22.83 -3.27
C LYS A 170 -9.41 -23.21 -3.72
N VAL A 171 -9.09 -24.50 -3.60
CA VAL A 171 -7.92 -25.16 -4.20
C VAL A 171 -8.15 -25.37 -5.67
#